data_441341123a6b7e7aeadc425e784fca25
#
_entry.id   441341123a6b7e7aeadc425e784fca25
#
_cell.length_a   1.000
_cell.length_b   1.000
_cell.length_c   1.000
_cell.angle_alpha   90.00
_cell.angle_beta   90.00
_cell.angle_gamma   90.00
#
_symmetry.space_group_name_H-M   'P 1'
#
loop_
_entity.id
_entity.type
_entity.pdbx_description
1 polymer ?
#
loop_
_entity_poly.entity_id
_entity_poly.type
_entity_poly.pdbx_seq_one_letter_code
_entity_poly.pdbx_strand_id
1 'polypeptide(L)'
;DDFAWESGSNVLSQPPYSFDLSVMDWVPALLSHGTLKALPKQTADDFKSLFKTLPTLNLHKWVSTPSFADVALLDPEFKQSVHPNLSAFFFCGEVLTKTTAEKLLARFPDAHIYNTYGPTEATVAVTSIPITQAVIANNNKMPIGYVKADTEIVIQDADGEMVADGEPGEIIIVGPSVSRGYL
;
A
#
# COMPACT_ATOMS: atom_id res chain seq x y z
N ASP A 1 -4.19 11.14 11.31
CA ASP A 1 -4.04 11.29 9.82
C ASP A 1 -2.59 11.01 9.45
N ASP A 2 -2.27 9.72 9.32
CA ASP A 2 -0.87 9.28 9.11
C ASP A 2 -0.38 9.61 7.67
N PHE A 3 -1.33 9.93 6.78
CA PHE A 3 -1.07 10.27 5.39
C PHE A 3 -1.86 11.51 4.99
N ALA A 4 -1.20 12.50 4.39
CA ALA A 4 -1.87 13.69 3.87
C ALA A 4 -2.72 13.34 2.64
N TRP A 5 -4.05 13.33 2.81
CA TRP A 5 -5.01 13.15 1.73
C TRP A 5 -5.56 14.51 1.30
N GLU A 6 -5.23 14.94 0.09
CA GLU A 6 -5.76 16.19 -0.45
C GLU A 6 -7.25 16.04 -0.76
N SER A 7 -8.03 17.10 -0.44
CA SER A 7 -9.46 17.14 -0.72
C SER A 7 -9.73 16.99 -2.22
N GLY A 8 -10.70 16.15 -2.57
CA GLY A 8 -11.11 15.93 -3.96
C GLY A 8 -10.23 14.95 -4.74
N SER A 9 -9.33 14.21 -4.09
CA SER A 9 -8.46 13.23 -4.75
C SER A 9 -9.24 12.12 -5.45
N ASN A 10 -8.81 11.76 -6.66
CA ASN A 10 -9.25 10.53 -7.34
C ASN A 10 -8.43 9.36 -6.83
N VAL A 11 -9.08 8.38 -6.25
CA VAL A 11 -8.46 7.20 -5.62
C VAL A 11 -8.79 5.96 -6.43
N LEU A 12 -7.79 5.17 -6.80
CA LEU A 12 -8.02 3.87 -7.42
C LEU A 12 -8.74 2.94 -6.45
N SER A 13 -9.87 2.40 -6.86
CA SER A 13 -10.60 1.35 -6.13
C SER A 13 -10.53 0.05 -6.92
N GLN A 14 -9.51 -0.75 -6.62
CA GLN A 14 -9.21 -2.02 -7.28
C GLN A 14 -9.40 -3.22 -6.34
N PRO A 15 -8.98 -3.18 -5.07
CA PRO A 15 -9.20 -4.30 -4.17
C PRO A 15 -10.71 -4.59 -4.01
N PRO A 16 -11.11 -5.87 -4.02
CA PRO A 16 -12.51 -6.20 -3.78
C PRO A 16 -12.92 -5.82 -2.34
N TYR A 17 -14.15 -5.38 -2.13
CA TYR A 17 -14.64 -4.98 -0.80
C TYR A 17 -14.69 -6.11 0.23
N SER A 18 -14.57 -7.36 -0.21
CA SER A 18 -14.39 -8.52 0.67
C SER A 18 -12.95 -8.68 1.19
N PHE A 19 -12.03 -7.89 0.69
CA PHE A 19 -10.64 -7.82 1.14
C PHE A 19 -10.40 -6.46 1.83
N ASP A 20 -9.89 -6.50 3.05
CA ASP A 20 -9.77 -5.33 3.93
C ASP A 20 -8.85 -4.23 3.38
N LEU A 21 -7.95 -4.55 2.45
CA LEU A 21 -7.16 -3.54 1.73
C LEU A 21 -8.03 -2.46 1.09
N SER A 22 -9.29 -2.78 0.70
CA SER A 22 -10.22 -1.80 0.18
C SER A 22 -10.57 -0.69 1.17
N VAL A 23 -10.43 -0.93 2.48
CA VAL A 23 -10.64 0.11 3.51
C VAL A 23 -9.63 1.26 3.35
N MET A 24 -8.41 0.96 2.85
CA MET A 24 -7.39 1.99 2.57
C MET A 24 -7.71 2.85 1.34
N ASP A 25 -8.65 2.45 0.47
CA ASP A 25 -9.08 3.30 -0.66
C ASP A 25 -10.34 4.10 -0.33
N TRP A 26 -11.44 3.43 0.11
CA TRP A 26 -12.73 4.11 0.23
C TRP A 26 -12.86 4.99 1.49
N VAL A 27 -12.26 4.61 2.64
CA VAL A 27 -12.36 5.43 3.86
C VAL A 27 -11.66 6.78 3.69
N PRO A 28 -10.36 6.84 3.27
CA PRO A 28 -9.71 8.12 3.05
C PRO A 28 -10.36 8.93 1.91
N ALA A 29 -10.86 8.28 0.86
CA ALA A 29 -11.58 8.98 -0.22
C ALA A 29 -12.83 9.67 0.31
N LEU A 30 -13.63 9.01 1.15
CA LEU A 30 -14.82 9.62 1.77
C LEU A 30 -14.46 10.77 2.69
N LEU A 31 -13.46 10.59 3.56
CA LEU A 31 -13.05 11.60 4.54
C LEU A 31 -12.43 12.84 3.89
N SER A 32 -11.77 12.67 2.73
CA SER A 32 -11.17 13.77 1.96
C SER A 32 -12.09 14.37 0.90
N HIS A 33 -13.38 14.00 0.87
CA HIS A 33 -14.30 14.39 -0.21
C HIS A 33 -13.80 14.01 -1.61
N GLY A 34 -13.07 12.90 -1.70
CA GLY A 34 -12.49 12.37 -2.93
C GLY A 34 -13.48 11.59 -3.78
N THR A 35 -12.98 11.05 -4.88
CA THR A 35 -13.75 10.20 -5.80
C THR A 35 -13.11 8.83 -5.92
N LEU A 36 -13.86 7.76 -5.68
CA LEU A 36 -13.43 6.40 -5.98
C LEU A 36 -13.51 6.16 -7.49
N LYS A 37 -12.40 5.80 -8.08
CA LYS A 37 -12.28 5.37 -9.46
C LYS A 37 -12.28 3.85 -9.51
N ALA A 38 -13.49 3.28 -9.60
CA ALA A 38 -13.65 1.84 -9.62
C ALA A 38 -13.02 1.21 -10.87
N LEU A 39 -12.22 0.17 -10.66
CA LEU A 39 -11.65 -0.66 -11.72
C LEU A 39 -12.34 -2.01 -11.70
N PRO A 40 -13.25 -2.28 -12.67
CA PRO A 40 -13.95 -3.56 -12.74
C PRO A 40 -12.97 -4.73 -12.91
N LYS A 41 -13.24 -5.86 -12.25
CA LYS A 41 -12.41 -7.06 -12.32
C LYS A 41 -12.09 -7.48 -13.77
N GLN A 42 -13.08 -7.46 -14.65
CA GLN A 42 -12.89 -7.82 -16.07
C GLN A 42 -11.86 -6.89 -16.77
N THR A 43 -11.82 -5.61 -16.39
CA THR A 43 -10.84 -4.65 -16.91
C THR A 43 -9.46 -4.91 -16.30
N ALA A 44 -9.40 -5.23 -15.02
CA ALA A 44 -8.13 -5.54 -14.33
C ALA A 44 -7.49 -6.84 -14.84
N ASP A 45 -8.31 -7.84 -15.19
CA ASP A 45 -7.86 -9.15 -15.68
C ASP A 45 -7.43 -9.13 -17.17
N ASP A 46 -7.82 -8.11 -17.94
CA ASP A 46 -7.42 -7.94 -19.36
C ASP A 46 -6.41 -6.79 -19.49
N PHE A 47 -5.14 -7.11 -19.69
CA PHE A 47 -4.04 -6.14 -19.76
C PHE A 47 -4.26 -5.05 -20.80
N LYS A 48 -4.85 -5.38 -21.95
CA LYS A 48 -5.12 -4.39 -23.00
C LYS A 48 -6.18 -3.36 -22.54
N SER A 49 -7.21 -3.83 -21.90
CA SER A 49 -8.26 -2.98 -21.32
C SER A 49 -7.72 -2.18 -20.13
N LEU A 50 -6.92 -2.81 -19.27
CA LEU A 50 -6.28 -2.16 -18.12
C LEU A 50 -5.42 -0.96 -18.56
N PHE A 51 -4.46 -1.20 -19.45
CA PHE A 51 -3.52 -0.17 -19.91
C PHE A 51 -4.23 0.98 -20.66
N LYS A 52 -5.31 0.69 -21.37
CA LYS A 52 -6.14 1.71 -22.00
C LYS A 52 -6.97 2.52 -21.00
N THR A 53 -7.41 1.89 -19.90
CA THR A 53 -8.31 2.49 -18.91
C THR A 53 -7.56 3.35 -17.90
N LEU A 54 -6.42 2.90 -17.39
CA LEU A 54 -5.67 3.59 -16.32
C LEU A 54 -5.44 5.09 -16.60
N PRO A 55 -4.98 5.51 -17.80
CA PRO A 55 -4.77 6.93 -18.09
C PRO A 55 -6.04 7.79 -18.03
N THR A 56 -7.21 7.17 -18.27
CA THR A 56 -8.50 7.90 -18.29
C THR A 56 -9.07 8.17 -16.89
N LEU A 57 -8.55 7.48 -15.87
CA LEU A 57 -9.06 7.59 -14.50
C LEU A 57 -8.58 8.87 -13.80
N ASN A 58 -7.55 9.52 -14.31
CA ASN A 58 -6.97 10.73 -13.73
C ASN A 58 -6.68 10.57 -12.22
N LEU A 59 -5.95 9.52 -11.86
CA LEU A 59 -5.69 9.12 -10.48
C LEU A 59 -4.75 10.10 -9.77
N HIS A 60 -5.02 10.32 -8.47
CA HIS A 60 -4.13 11.02 -7.53
C HIS A 60 -3.50 10.03 -6.55
N LYS A 61 -4.24 9.01 -6.13
CA LYS A 61 -3.81 8.01 -5.15
C LYS A 61 -4.06 6.60 -5.69
N TRP A 62 -3.09 5.75 -5.47
CA TRP A 62 -3.10 4.34 -5.85
C TRP A 62 -3.04 3.47 -4.61
N VAL A 63 -4.03 2.60 -4.41
CA VAL A 63 -4.04 1.60 -3.34
C VAL A 63 -4.14 0.22 -3.98
N SER A 64 -3.18 -0.65 -3.74
CA SER A 64 -3.19 -2.03 -4.24
C SER A 64 -2.20 -2.92 -3.51
N THR A 65 -2.21 -4.22 -3.86
CA THR A 65 -1.05 -5.08 -3.60
C THR A 65 0.11 -4.71 -4.54
N PRO A 66 1.36 -4.97 -4.15
CA PRO A 66 2.53 -4.79 -5.03
C PRO A 66 2.42 -5.52 -6.37
N SER A 67 1.87 -6.74 -6.38
CA SER A 67 1.69 -7.54 -7.61
C SER A 67 0.79 -6.85 -8.64
N PHE A 68 -0.25 -6.14 -8.21
CA PHE A 68 -1.08 -5.40 -9.14
C PHE A 68 -0.34 -4.20 -9.76
N ALA A 69 0.51 -3.53 -9.00
CA ALA A 69 1.39 -2.50 -9.55
C ALA A 69 2.42 -3.08 -10.52
N ASP A 70 2.95 -4.29 -10.28
CA ASP A 70 3.83 -4.97 -11.22
C ASP A 70 3.13 -5.25 -12.55
N VAL A 71 1.85 -5.62 -12.54
CA VAL A 71 1.04 -5.74 -13.77
C VAL A 71 0.93 -4.41 -14.49
N ALA A 72 0.62 -3.31 -13.79
CA ALA A 72 0.57 -1.97 -14.40
C ALA A 72 1.93 -1.55 -14.97
N LEU A 73 3.03 -1.91 -14.31
CA LEU A 73 4.40 -1.64 -14.77
C LEU A 73 4.83 -2.43 -16.02
N LEU A 74 4.05 -3.42 -16.47
CA LEU A 74 4.26 -4.06 -17.76
C LEU A 74 4.00 -3.10 -18.92
N ASP A 75 3.12 -2.10 -18.71
CA ASP A 75 2.94 -1.02 -19.68
C ASP A 75 4.09 -0.01 -19.57
N PRO A 76 4.87 0.23 -20.64
CA PRO A 76 5.90 1.28 -20.67
C PRO A 76 5.33 2.70 -20.48
N GLU A 77 4.05 2.89 -20.79
CA GLU A 77 3.37 4.17 -20.64
C GLU A 77 2.81 4.41 -19.22
N PHE A 78 2.86 3.42 -18.33
CA PHE A 78 2.56 3.64 -16.92
C PHE A 78 3.71 4.40 -16.25
N LYS A 79 3.67 5.73 -16.34
CA LYS A 79 4.71 6.67 -15.91
C LYS A 79 4.13 8.05 -15.62
N GLN A 80 4.87 8.89 -14.89
CA GLN A 80 4.44 10.21 -14.44
C GLN A 80 3.92 11.11 -15.58
N SER A 81 4.56 11.11 -16.74
CA SER A 81 4.15 11.96 -17.87
C SER A 81 2.77 11.61 -18.46
N VAL A 82 2.30 10.38 -18.26
CA VAL A 82 0.97 9.90 -18.69
C VAL A 82 -0.04 9.98 -17.53
N HIS A 83 0.44 9.87 -16.29
CA HIS A 83 -0.35 9.98 -15.06
C HIS A 83 0.13 11.16 -14.20
N PRO A 84 0.00 12.43 -14.70
CA PRO A 84 0.65 13.59 -14.08
C PRO A 84 0.17 13.90 -12.66
N ASN A 85 -1.05 13.48 -12.31
CA ASN A 85 -1.65 13.75 -11.01
C ASN A 85 -1.43 12.63 -9.98
N LEU A 86 -0.85 11.48 -10.39
CA LEU A 86 -0.60 10.37 -9.50
C LEU A 86 0.56 10.71 -8.55
N SER A 87 0.21 11.05 -7.32
CA SER A 87 1.10 11.61 -6.30
C SER A 87 1.46 10.65 -5.18
N ALA A 88 0.71 9.54 -5.00
CA ALA A 88 1.07 8.55 -4.00
C ALA A 88 0.59 7.14 -4.34
N PHE A 89 1.41 6.16 -3.93
CA PHE A 89 1.13 4.72 -3.95
C PHE A 89 1.14 4.19 -2.52
N PHE A 90 0.14 3.38 -2.19
CA PHE A 90 0.01 2.69 -0.91
C PHE A 90 -0.07 1.19 -1.15
N PHE A 91 0.89 0.46 -0.61
CA PHE A 91 1.00 -1.00 -0.78
C PHE A 91 0.81 -1.72 0.54
N CYS A 92 -0.03 -2.75 0.53
CA CYS A 92 -0.24 -3.68 1.63
C CYS A 92 -0.60 -5.08 1.11
N GLY A 93 -0.57 -6.09 1.99
CA GLY A 93 -1.04 -7.44 1.73
C GLY A 93 -0.03 -8.38 1.08
N GLU A 94 1.05 -7.87 0.50
CA GLU A 94 2.13 -8.64 -0.11
C GLU A 94 3.49 -7.98 0.13
N VAL A 95 4.57 -8.74 -0.11
CA VAL A 95 5.93 -8.19 -0.02
C VAL A 95 6.19 -7.24 -1.18
N LEU A 96 6.47 -5.96 -0.87
CA LEU A 96 6.98 -5.03 -1.86
C LEU A 96 8.42 -5.41 -2.22
N THR A 97 8.67 -5.75 -3.48
CA THR A 97 10.02 -6.10 -3.93
C THR A 97 10.87 -4.86 -4.18
N LYS A 98 12.19 -5.00 -4.01
CA LYS A 98 13.15 -3.94 -4.35
C LYS A 98 13.00 -3.49 -5.81
N THR A 99 12.86 -4.45 -6.72
CA THR A 99 12.70 -4.20 -8.16
C THR A 99 11.44 -3.40 -8.48
N THR A 100 10.31 -3.71 -7.83
CA THR A 100 9.06 -2.97 -7.99
C THR A 100 9.22 -1.54 -7.49
N ALA A 101 9.81 -1.37 -6.30
CA ALA A 101 10.08 -0.06 -5.72
C ALA A 101 11.00 0.81 -6.60
N GLU A 102 12.09 0.24 -7.11
CA GLU A 102 13.03 0.91 -8.03
C GLU A 102 12.33 1.38 -9.32
N LYS A 103 11.50 0.51 -9.94
CA LYS A 103 10.75 0.84 -11.15
C LYS A 103 9.74 1.96 -10.90
N LEU A 104 9.03 1.91 -9.77
CA LEU A 104 8.06 2.94 -9.44
C LEU A 104 8.73 4.29 -9.22
N LEU A 105 9.80 4.37 -8.42
CA LEU A 105 10.54 5.61 -8.21
C LEU A 105 11.14 6.18 -9.49
N ALA A 106 11.59 5.32 -10.41
CA ALA A 106 12.12 5.76 -11.69
C ALA A 106 11.03 6.32 -12.63
N ARG A 107 9.81 5.72 -12.62
CA ARG A 107 8.71 6.11 -13.51
C ARG A 107 7.84 7.23 -12.95
N PHE A 108 7.78 7.35 -11.62
CA PHE A 108 6.97 8.33 -10.89
C PHE A 108 7.83 9.11 -9.90
N PRO A 109 8.77 9.96 -10.39
CA PRO A 109 9.72 10.68 -9.55
C PRO A 109 9.04 11.69 -8.60
N ASP A 110 7.84 12.14 -8.92
CA ASP A 110 7.07 13.11 -8.13
C ASP A 110 6.09 12.44 -7.16
N ALA A 111 5.96 11.10 -7.20
CA ALA A 111 5.05 10.38 -6.34
C ALA A 111 5.73 9.81 -5.10
N HIS A 112 5.00 9.79 -3.99
CA HIS A 112 5.40 9.10 -2.77
C HIS A 112 4.98 7.63 -2.83
N ILE A 113 5.84 6.73 -2.38
CA ILE A 113 5.54 5.30 -2.28
C ILE A 113 5.56 4.92 -0.81
N TYR A 114 4.46 4.35 -0.33
CA TYR A 114 4.34 3.85 1.04
C TYR A 114 4.21 2.33 1.04
N ASN A 115 5.10 1.66 1.79
CA ASN A 115 4.94 0.24 2.11
C ASN A 115 4.30 0.15 3.49
N THR A 116 3.22 -0.61 3.59
CA THR A 116 2.48 -0.80 4.84
C THR A 116 2.32 -2.28 5.14
N TYR A 117 2.13 -2.62 6.41
CA TYR A 117 1.89 -3.97 6.85
C TYR A 117 0.83 -4.01 7.96
N GLY A 118 0.01 -5.02 7.89
CA GLY A 118 -0.92 -5.41 8.94
C GLY A 118 -1.76 -6.60 8.49
N PRO A 119 -2.17 -7.47 9.42
CA PRO A 119 -3.13 -8.52 9.15
C PRO A 119 -4.56 -7.96 9.18
N THR A 120 -5.50 -8.67 8.57
CA THR A 120 -6.94 -8.33 8.58
C THR A 120 -7.47 -8.17 10.00
N GLU A 121 -6.99 -8.98 10.93
CA GLU A 121 -7.35 -8.95 12.35
C GLU A 121 -6.92 -7.66 13.07
N ALA A 122 -6.04 -6.87 12.47
CA ALA A 122 -5.59 -5.57 13.00
C ALA A 122 -5.94 -4.39 12.08
N THR A 123 -6.97 -4.53 11.24
CA THR A 123 -7.54 -3.50 10.37
C THR A 123 -6.53 -2.93 9.37
N VAL A 124 -6.17 -3.74 8.38
CA VAL A 124 -5.36 -3.47 7.18
C VAL A 124 -3.89 -3.17 7.44
N ALA A 125 -3.58 -2.09 8.17
CA ALA A 125 -2.20 -1.64 8.32
C ALA A 125 -1.92 -1.09 9.72
N VAL A 126 -0.88 -1.61 10.34
CA VAL A 126 -0.36 -1.19 11.65
C VAL A 126 1.02 -0.57 11.56
N THR A 127 1.72 -0.75 10.44
CA THR A 127 3.01 -0.09 10.17
C THR A 127 3.03 0.59 8.81
N SER A 128 3.91 1.57 8.66
CA SER A 128 4.17 2.23 7.37
C SER A 128 5.58 2.76 7.27
N ILE A 129 6.08 2.87 6.03
CA ILE A 129 7.33 3.56 5.72
C ILE A 129 7.27 4.16 4.32
N PRO A 130 7.71 5.43 4.13
CA PRO A 130 7.96 5.96 2.80
C PRO A 130 9.17 5.27 2.18
N ILE A 131 8.99 4.73 0.98
CA ILE A 131 10.06 4.10 0.21
C ILE A 131 10.78 5.18 -0.60
N THR A 132 12.01 5.44 -0.23
CA THR A 132 12.90 6.41 -0.87
C THR A 132 14.11 5.69 -1.49
N GLN A 133 14.90 6.39 -2.30
CA GLN A 133 16.16 5.86 -2.83
C GLN A 133 17.11 5.42 -1.69
N ALA A 134 17.14 6.16 -0.57
CA ALA A 134 17.95 5.80 0.59
C ALA A 134 17.47 4.49 1.25
N VAL A 135 16.14 4.30 1.37
CA VAL A 135 15.58 3.03 1.90
C VAL A 135 15.95 1.87 0.99
N ILE A 136 15.83 2.03 -0.31
CA ILE A 136 16.19 0.98 -1.29
C ILE A 136 17.68 0.65 -1.24
N ALA A 137 18.56 1.66 -1.15
CA ALA A 137 20.00 1.46 -1.11
C ALA A 137 20.46 0.70 0.13
N ASN A 138 19.83 0.96 1.27
CA ASN A 138 20.23 0.39 2.57
C ASN A 138 19.54 -0.94 2.90
N ASN A 139 18.61 -1.42 2.07
CA ASN A 139 17.85 -2.63 2.37
C ASN A 139 17.80 -3.58 1.15
N ASN A 140 18.02 -4.88 1.41
CA ASN A 140 17.84 -5.92 0.40
C ASN A 140 16.38 -6.36 0.27
N LYS A 141 15.63 -6.30 1.37
CA LYS A 141 14.17 -6.50 1.44
C LYS A 141 13.56 -5.19 1.89
N MET A 142 12.47 -4.78 1.28
CA MET A 142 11.80 -3.54 1.69
C MET A 142 11.23 -3.71 3.09
N PRO A 143 11.57 -2.79 4.01
CA PRO A 143 11.05 -2.85 5.38
C PRO A 143 9.55 -2.55 5.41
N ILE A 144 8.88 -3.08 6.44
CA ILE A 144 7.45 -2.80 6.68
C ILE A 144 7.25 -1.48 7.44
N GLY A 145 8.32 -0.91 7.97
CA GLY A 145 8.32 0.42 8.56
C GLY A 145 8.07 0.47 10.06
N TYR A 146 7.55 1.60 10.48
CA TYR A 146 7.33 1.95 11.88
C TYR A 146 5.87 1.76 12.26
N VAL A 147 5.64 1.36 13.50
CA VAL A 147 4.31 1.18 14.06
C VAL A 147 3.57 2.53 14.16
N LYS A 148 2.26 2.52 13.93
CA LYS A 148 1.42 3.71 14.11
C LYS A 148 1.28 4.09 15.59
N ALA A 149 0.96 5.36 15.88
CA ALA A 149 1.05 5.96 17.21
C ALA A 149 0.20 5.29 18.30
N ASP A 150 -0.91 4.64 17.94
CA ASP A 150 -1.85 4.00 18.87
C ASP A 150 -1.66 2.48 19.00
N THR A 151 -0.56 1.96 18.46
CA THR A 151 -0.29 0.52 18.37
C THR A 151 1.10 0.21 18.92
N GLU A 152 1.23 -0.93 19.57
CA GLU A 152 2.50 -1.51 20.00
C GLU A 152 2.78 -2.80 19.24
N ILE A 153 4.05 -3.02 18.90
CA ILE A 153 4.54 -4.28 18.32
C ILE A 153 5.58 -4.86 19.26
N VAL A 154 5.38 -6.10 19.65
CA VAL A 154 6.34 -6.89 20.43
C VAL A 154 6.79 -8.07 19.57
N ILE A 155 8.08 -8.37 19.57
CA ILE A 155 8.62 -9.56 18.88
C ILE A 155 8.95 -10.59 19.94
N GLN A 156 8.33 -11.78 19.81
CA GLN A 156 8.46 -12.87 20.77
C GLN A 156 9.01 -14.12 20.12
N ASP A 157 9.70 -14.95 20.91
CA ASP A 157 10.10 -16.29 20.53
C ASP A 157 8.94 -17.32 20.75
N ALA A 158 9.24 -18.59 20.53
CA ALA A 158 8.27 -19.68 20.70
C ALA A 158 7.82 -19.91 22.16
N ASP A 159 8.59 -19.42 23.13
CA ASP A 159 8.28 -19.52 24.56
C ASP A 159 7.50 -18.29 25.05
N GLY A 160 7.25 -17.30 24.17
CA GLY A 160 6.54 -16.07 24.48
C GLY A 160 7.40 -14.99 25.13
N GLU A 161 8.73 -15.16 25.15
CA GLU A 161 9.67 -14.19 25.69
C GLU A 161 10.08 -13.20 24.60
N MET A 162 10.31 -11.94 25.00
CA MET A 162 10.78 -10.89 24.06
C MET A 162 12.18 -11.22 23.53
N VAL A 163 12.32 -11.22 22.20
CA VAL A 163 13.63 -11.43 21.57
C VAL A 163 14.48 -10.13 21.61
N ALA A 164 15.79 -10.29 21.52
CA ALA A 164 16.71 -9.15 21.43
C ALA A 164 16.61 -8.46 20.05
N ASP A 165 17.00 -7.19 19.99
CA ASP A 165 17.03 -6.42 18.74
C ASP A 165 17.88 -7.13 17.68
N GLY A 166 17.27 -7.34 16.49
CA GLY A 166 17.91 -8.02 15.37
C GLY A 166 17.66 -9.52 15.30
N GLU A 167 17.07 -10.12 16.34
CA GLU A 167 16.69 -11.53 16.32
C GLU A 167 15.27 -11.71 15.72
N PRO A 168 15.04 -12.79 14.99
CA PRO A 168 13.72 -13.09 14.43
C PRO A 168 12.77 -13.61 15.50
N GLY A 169 11.47 -13.25 15.37
CA GLY A 169 10.42 -13.74 16.25
C GLY A 169 9.02 -13.51 15.65
N GLU A 170 7.99 -13.93 16.37
CA GLU A 170 6.61 -13.69 16.04
C GLU A 170 6.22 -12.23 16.33
N ILE A 171 5.49 -11.61 15.41
CA ILE A 171 4.98 -10.24 15.58
C ILE A 171 3.69 -10.29 16.39
N ILE A 172 3.71 -9.75 17.60
CA ILE A 172 2.53 -9.55 18.44
C ILE A 172 2.08 -8.10 18.30
N ILE A 173 0.84 -7.90 17.91
CA ILE A 173 0.25 -6.56 17.71
C ILE A 173 -0.72 -6.26 18.85
N VAL A 174 -0.53 -5.14 19.53
CA VAL A 174 -1.37 -4.66 20.62
C VAL A 174 -1.87 -3.26 20.28
N GLY A 175 -3.20 -3.08 20.27
CA GLY A 175 -3.78 -1.78 19.97
C GLY A 175 -5.29 -1.81 19.70
N PRO A 176 -5.91 -0.65 19.56
CA PRO A 176 -7.37 -0.54 19.42
C PRO A 176 -7.91 -1.08 18.09
N SER A 177 -7.03 -1.24 17.08
CA SER A 177 -7.40 -1.80 15.77
C SER A 177 -7.42 -3.33 15.73
N VAL A 178 -6.95 -4.00 16.80
CA VAL A 178 -6.97 -5.47 16.88
C VAL A 178 -8.40 -5.95 17.12
N SER A 179 -8.87 -6.86 16.28
CA SER A 179 -10.21 -7.45 16.37
C SER A 179 -10.37 -8.33 17.61
N ARG A 180 -11.63 -8.56 18.02
CA ARG A 180 -11.94 -9.49 19.13
C ARG A 180 -11.91 -10.96 18.71
N GLY A 181 -11.54 -11.25 17.47
CA GLY A 181 -11.52 -12.59 16.87
C GLY A 181 -12.70 -12.84 15.95
N TYR A 182 -12.70 -14.05 15.37
CA TYR A 182 -13.80 -14.53 14.52
C TYR A 182 -14.91 -15.17 15.37
N LEU A 183 -16.14 -15.13 14.85
CA LEU A 183 -17.32 -15.76 15.48
C LEU A 183 -17.37 -17.25 15.17
#